data_0583f21c73e3eee3880c5084ed4d53d3
#
_entry.id   0583f21c73e3eee3880c5084ed4d53d3
#
_cell.length_a   1.000
_cell.length_b   1.000
_cell.length_c   1.000
_cell.angle_alpha   90.00
_cell.angle_beta   90.00
_cell.angle_gamma   90.00
#
_symmetry.space_group_name_H-M   'P 1'
#
loop_
_entity.id
_entity.type
_entity.pdbx_description
1 polymer ?
#
loop_
_entity_poly.entity_id
_entity_poly.type
_entity_poly.pdbx_seq_one_letter_code
_entity_poly.pdbx_strand_id
1 'polypeptide(L)'
;MLDDIFSSTFLQINRKANYLEGTATEIDPKSKTIQCESVICEGNSCEINNFTVEYDKLLMTVGAQTNTYGIKGVREYCCYLKQIEDARRIRTAIVNLFERANLPGLTDDETKAILTFAVIGAGPTGVEFAR
;
A
#
# COMPACT_ATOMS: atom_id res chain seq x y z
N MET A 1 9.18 10.70 -2.39
CA MET A 1 10.27 10.62 -1.35
C MET A 1 10.52 9.22 -0.78
N LEU A 2 9.55 8.30 -0.70
CA LEU A 2 9.81 6.89 -0.34
C LEU A 2 10.15 6.03 -1.56
N ASP A 3 9.59 6.34 -2.71
CA ASP A 3 9.86 5.66 -3.98
C ASP A 3 11.31 5.86 -4.42
N ASP A 4 11.89 7.03 -4.18
CA ASP A 4 13.30 7.33 -4.45
C ASP A 4 14.26 6.52 -3.57
N ILE A 5 13.88 6.20 -2.33
CA ILE A 5 14.73 5.45 -1.40
C ILE A 5 14.80 3.98 -1.82
N PHE A 6 13.70 3.38 -2.22
CA PHE A 6 13.66 1.99 -2.70
C PHE A 6 14.41 1.81 -4.02
N SER A 7 14.19 2.72 -4.97
CA SER A 7 14.88 2.72 -6.26
C SER A 7 16.39 2.87 -6.08
N SER A 8 16.83 3.85 -5.31
CA SER A 8 18.27 4.12 -5.08
C SER A 8 18.97 2.99 -4.33
N THR A 9 18.32 2.37 -3.35
CA THR A 9 18.88 1.27 -2.57
C THR A 9 19.03 0.00 -3.41
N PHE A 10 18.05 -0.32 -4.25
CA PHE A 10 18.12 -1.47 -5.15
C PHE A 10 19.24 -1.33 -6.19
N LEU A 11 19.42 -0.15 -6.76
CA LEU A 11 20.49 0.16 -7.72
C LEU A 11 21.88 0.17 -7.06
N GLN A 12 21.99 0.54 -5.79
CA GLN A 12 23.23 0.45 -5.02
C GLN A 12 23.68 -0.99 -4.76
N ILE A 13 22.71 -1.90 -4.52
CA ILE A 13 23.01 -3.32 -4.26
C ILE A 13 23.42 -4.05 -5.54
N ASN A 14 22.85 -3.71 -6.69
CA ASN A 14 23.15 -4.35 -7.96
C ASN A 14 23.32 -3.34 -9.10
N ARG A 15 24.55 -2.91 -9.35
CA ARG A 15 24.91 -1.94 -10.40
C ARG A 15 24.56 -2.39 -11.84
N LYS A 16 24.17 -3.65 -12.03
CA LYS A 16 23.74 -4.21 -13.33
C LYS A 16 22.23 -4.25 -13.48
N ALA A 17 21.46 -3.85 -12.46
CA ALA A 17 20.01 -3.81 -12.53
C ALA A 17 19.55 -2.50 -13.19
N ASN A 18 18.61 -2.62 -14.12
CA ASN A 18 17.89 -1.48 -14.67
C ASN A 18 16.55 -1.37 -13.95
N TYR A 19 16.24 -0.18 -13.47
CA TYR A 19 14.93 0.15 -12.91
C TYR A 19 14.14 0.92 -13.99
N LEU A 20 12.93 0.45 -14.26
CA LEU A 20 11.99 1.10 -15.17
C LEU A 20 10.69 1.35 -14.41
N GLU A 21 10.29 2.61 -14.32
CA GLU A 21 9.03 3.00 -13.71
C GLU A 21 7.94 3.03 -14.77
N GLY A 22 6.86 2.28 -14.52
CA GLY A 22 5.74 2.22 -15.44
C GLY A 22 4.73 1.14 -15.03
N THR A 23 3.58 1.18 -15.69
CA THR A 23 2.51 0.20 -15.56
C THR A 23 2.64 -0.85 -16.67
N ALA A 24 2.76 -2.12 -16.31
CA ALA A 24 2.68 -3.21 -17.28
C ALA A 24 1.22 -3.38 -17.72
N THR A 25 0.96 -3.16 -19.01
CA THR A 25 -0.40 -3.20 -19.59
C THR A 25 -0.71 -4.53 -20.25
N GLU A 26 0.30 -5.17 -20.86
CA GLU A 26 0.14 -6.44 -21.54
C GLU A 26 1.43 -7.29 -21.42
N ILE A 27 1.24 -8.60 -21.29
CA ILE A 27 2.34 -9.58 -21.29
C ILE A 27 2.10 -10.56 -22.41
N ASP A 28 3.04 -10.66 -23.37
CA ASP A 28 3.02 -11.72 -24.38
C ASP A 28 4.07 -12.80 -24.04
N PRO A 29 3.62 -13.97 -23.56
CA PRO A 29 4.56 -15.06 -23.23
C PRO A 29 5.22 -15.70 -24.45
N LYS A 30 4.66 -15.55 -25.65
CA LYS A 30 5.19 -16.17 -26.88
C LYS A 30 6.38 -15.38 -27.40
N SER A 31 6.22 -14.06 -27.51
CA SER A 31 7.30 -13.15 -27.90
C SER A 31 8.22 -12.79 -26.74
N LYS A 32 7.85 -13.15 -25.50
CA LYS A 32 8.56 -12.79 -24.27
C LYS A 32 8.72 -11.27 -24.11
N THR A 33 7.64 -10.54 -24.30
CA THR A 33 7.61 -9.09 -24.21
C THR A 33 6.56 -8.63 -23.21
N ILE A 34 6.81 -7.47 -22.61
CA ILE A 34 5.90 -6.74 -21.74
C ILE A 34 5.70 -5.37 -22.33
N GLN A 35 4.44 -5.00 -22.60
CA GLN A 35 4.08 -3.62 -22.94
C GLN A 35 3.92 -2.83 -21.65
N CYS A 36 4.54 -1.66 -21.62
CA CYS A 36 4.53 -0.79 -20.45
C CYS A 36 4.13 0.63 -20.84
N GLU A 37 3.44 1.30 -19.93
CA GLU A 37 3.12 2.72 -19.99
C GLU A 37 3.78 3.45 -18.84
N SER A 38 4.46 4.53 -19.11
CA SER A 38 5.00 5.46 -18.11
C SER A 38 4.34 6.82 -18.31
N VAL A 39 3.93 7.45 -17.22
CA VAL A 39 3.37 8.79 -17.24
C VAL A 39 4.39 9.75 -16.66
N ILE A 40 4.92 10.63 -17.49
CA ILE A 40 5.86 11.67 -17.09
C ILE A 40 5.11 12.99 -17.05
N CYS A 41 5.05 13.62 -15.87
CA CYS A 41 4.40 14.91 -15.68
C CYS A 41 5.45 16.01 -15.46
N GLU A 42 5.40 17.07 -16.30
CA GLU A 42 6.17 18.29 -16.12
C GLU A 42 5.21 19.48 -15.97
N GLY A 43 5.17 20.05 -14.75
CA GLY A 43 4.24 21.12 -14.42
C GLY A 43 2.77 20.67 -14.52
N ASN A 44 1.99 21.29 -15.42
CA ASN A 44 0.57 20.98 -15.63
C ASN A 44 0.32 20.04 -16.83
N SER A 45 1.36 19.57 -17.52
CA SER A 45 1.25 18.65 -18.65
C SER A 45 1.80 17.29 -18.27
N CYS A 46 1.08 16.22 -18.67
CA CYS A 46 1.53 14.84 -18.52
C CYS A 46 1.60 14.18 -19.90
N GLU A 47 2.71 13.52 -20.18
CA GLU A 47 2.91 12.73 -21.38
C GLU A 47 2.89 11.24 -21.04
N ILE A 48 2.18 10.47 -21.88
CA ILE A 48 2.16 9.01 -21.78
C ILE A 48 3.22 8.48 -22.75
N ASN A 49 4.16 7.75 -22.20
CA ASN A 49 5.23 7.13 -22.96
C ASN A 49 5.07 5.61 -22.93
N ASN A 50 4.89 4.99 -24.09
CA ASN A 50 4.73 3.56 -24.24
C ASN A 50 6.07 2.94 -24.62
N PHE A 51 6.45 1.88 -23.94
CA PHE A 51 7.68 1.12 -24.21
C PHE A 51 7.50 -0.38 -24.02
N THR A 52 8.35 -1.13 -24.68
CA THR A 52 8.35 -2.61 -24.62
C THR A 52 9.60 -3.10 -23.92
N VAL A 53 9.44 -4.05 -23.01
CA VAL A 53 10.53 -4.73 -22.33
C VAL A 53 10.58 -6.19 -22.77
N GLU A 54 11.73 -6.62 -23.28
CA GLU A 54 11.98 -8.03 -23.59
C GLU A 54 12.55 -8.76 -22.38
N TYR A 55 12.22 -10.03 -22.22
CA TYR A 55 12.70 -10.83 -21.10
C TYR A 55 13.02 -12.29 -21.50
N ASP A 56 14.00 -12.87 -20.88
CA ASP A 56 14.27 -14.31 -20.96
C ASP A 56 13.47 -15.09 -19.92
N LYS A 57 13.39 -14.53 -18.71
CA LYS A 57 12.64 -15.07 -17.57
C LYS A 57 11.88 -13.94 -16.90
N LEU A 58 10.61 -14.15 -16.62
CA LEU A 58 9.74 -13.19 -15.95
C LEU A 58 9.40 -13.66 -14.54
N LEU A 59 9.63 -12.81 -13.55
CA LEU A 59 9.15 -12.99 -12.19
C LEU A 59 8.05 -11.95 -11.91
N MET A 60 6.84 -12.42 -11.62
CA MET A 60 5.70 -11.57 -11.32
C MET A 60 5.54 -11.44 -9.79
N THR A 61 5.71 -10.23 -9.28
CA THR A 61 5.59 -9.90 -7.85
C THR A 61 4.62 -8.75 -7.62
N VAL A 62 3.46 -8.82 -8.26
CA VAL A 62 2.45 -7.75 -8.28
C VAL A 62 1.70 -7.56 -6.97
N GLY A 63 2.06 -8.32 -5.94
CA GLY A 63 1.39 -8.27 -4.64
C GLY A 63 0.01 -8.93 -4.64
N ALA A 64 -0.82 -8.57 -3.68
CA ALA A 64 -2.16 -9.10 -3.52
C ALA A 64 -3.12 -8.03 -3.00
N GLN A 65 -4.36 -8.10 -3.40
CA GLN A 65 -5.43 -7.28 -2.86
C GLN A 65 -5.99 -7.90 -1.58
N THR A 66 -6.46 -7.04 -0.67
CA THR A 66 -7.13 -7.50 0.54
C THR A 66 -8.47 -8.15 0.19
N ASN A 67 -8.64 -9.40 0.61
CA ASN A 67 -9.90 -10.10 0.42
C ASN A 67 -10.84 -9.82 1.61
N THR A 68 -11.99 -9.24 1.32
CA THR A 68 -13.03 -8.94 2.32
C THR A 68 -14.09 -10.03 2.43
N TYR A 69 -13.99 -11.08 1.62
CA TYR A 69 -14.98 -12.17 1.53
C TYR A 69 -16.42 -11.68 1.28
N GLY A 70 -16.58 -10.47 0.76
CA GLY A 70 -17.89 -9.85 0.53
C GLY A 70 -18.64 -9.47 1.82
N ILE A 71 -17.99 -9.47 2.97
CA ILE A 71 -18.62 -9.10 4.25
C ILE A 71 -19.02 -7.64 4.20
N LYS A 72 -20.32 -7.39 4.43
CA LYS A 72 -20.90 -6.05 4.41
C LYS A 72 -20.30 -5.18 5.52
N GLY A 73 -19.95 -3.95 5.19
CA GLY A 73 -19.39 -2.98 6.12
C GLY A 73 -17.87 -3.02 6.25
N VAL A 74 -17.20 -4.10 5.84
CA VAL A 74 -15.73 -4.20 5.97
C VAL A 74 -15.03 -3.12 5.17
N ARG A 75 -15.47 -2.83 3.94
CA ARG A 75 -14.87 -1.78 3.10
C ARG A 75 -15.16 -0.38 3.61
N GLU A 76 -16.27 -0.19 4.32
CA GLU A 76 -16.75 1.13 4.77
C GLU A 76 -16.17 1.52 6.13
N TYR A 77 -15.99 0.54 7.04
CA TYR A 77 -15.69 0.81 8.45
C TYR A 77 -14.35 0.26 8.93
N CYS A 78 -13.71 -0.65 8.19
CA CYS A 78 -12.44 -1.22 8.60
C CYS A 78 -11.24 -0.53 7.95
N CYS A 79 -10.19 -0.37 8.72
CA CYS A 79 -8.85 -0.07 8.19
C CYS A 79 -8.15 -1.38 7.86
N TYR A 80 -7.49 -1.44 6.70
CA TYR A 80 -6.63 -2.57 6.35
C TYR A 80 -5.21 -2.31 6.84
N LEU A 81 -4.44 -3.37 7.03
CA LEU A 81 -3.01 -3.30 7.31
C LEU A 81 -2.26 -4.13 6.28
N LYS A 82 -2.11 -3.58 5.07
CA LYS A 82 -1.45 -4.23 3.94
C LYS A 82 -0.32 -3.37 3.36
N GLN A 83 -0.56 -2.07 3.21
CA GLN A 83 0.35 -1.11 2.63
C GLN A 83 0.87 -0.14 3.71
N ILE A 84 1.94 0.59 3.39
CA ILE A 84 2.51 1.60 4.30
C ILE A 84 1.50 2.72 4.58
N GLU A 85 0.69 3.09 3.60
CA GLU A 85 -0.38 4.08 3.70
C GLU A 85 -1.45 3.66 4.70
N ASP A 86 -1.77 2.36 4.76
CA ASP A 86 -2.70 1.82 5.75
C ASP A 86 -2.15 1.99 7.17
N ALA A 87 -0.88 1.67 7.37
CA ALA A 87 -0.21 1.83 8.67
C ALA A 87 -0.19 3.30 9.11
N ARG A 88 0.08 4.24 8.19
CA ARG A 88 0.03 5.68 8.47
C ARG A 88 -1.37 6.14 8.84
N ARG A 89 -2.39 5.69 8.10
CA ARG A 89 -3.80 5.99 8.37
C ARG A 89 -4.22 5.49 9.75
N ILE A 90 -3.91 4.23 10.07
CA ILE A 90 -4.21 3.63 11.37
C ILE A 90 -3.52 4.40 12.49
N ARG A 91 -2.23 4.71 12.35
CA ARG A 91 -1.49 5.50 13.34
C ARG A 91 -2.14 6.86 13.60
N THR A 92 -2.49 7.58 12.54
CA THR A 92 -3.16 8.89 12.66
C THR A 92 -4.51 8.74 13.35
N ALA A 93 -5.31 7.73 12.98
CA ALA A 93 -6.60 7.48 13.61
C ALA A 93 -6.45 7.19 15.11
N ILE A 94 -5.49 6.36 15.49
CA ILE A 94 -5.22 6.04 16.91
C ILE A 94 -4.84 7.31 17.69
N VAL A 95 -3.90 8.11 17.18
CA VAL A 95 -3.48 9.37 17.83
C VAL A 95 -4.68 10.30 18.02
N ASN A 96 -5.49 10.51 16.99
CA ASN A 96 -6.68 11.35 17.06
C ASN A 96 -7.72 10.83 18.08
N LEU A 97 -7.85 9.51 18.23
CA LEU A 97 -8.75 8.93 19.24
C LEU A 97 -8.24 9.15 20.66
N PHE A 98 -6.92 9.09 20.90
CA PHE A 98 -6.33 9.43 22.20
C PHE A 98 -6.50 10.92 22.51
N GLU A 99 -6.28 11.82 21.54
CA GLU A 99 -6.54 13.25 21.71
C GLU A 99 -8.02 13.52 22.04
N ARG A 100 -8.93 12.87 21.30
CA ARG A 100 -10.37 12.99 21.54
C ARG A 100 -10.79 12.46 22.93
N ALA A 101 -10.21 11.33 23.34
CA ALA A 101 -10.51 10.73 24.64
C ALA A 101 -10.02 11.56 25.83
N ASN A 102 -9.10 12.49 25.57
CA ASN A 102 -8.55 13.41 26.59
C ASN A 102 -9.32 14.76 26.70
N LEU A 103 -10.40 14.92 25.96
CA LEU A 103 -11.23 16.12 26.03
C LEU A 103 -11.98 16.19 27.38
N PRO A 104 -12.10 17.37 28.00
CA PRO A 104 -12.85 17.53 29.25
C PRO A 104 -14.35 17.30 29.02
N GLY A 105 -15.02 16.71 30.02
CA GLY A 105 -16.47 16.50 30.03
C GLY A 105 -16.92 15.14 29.48
N LEU A 106 -16.02 14.27 29.08
CA LEU A 106 -16.35 12.89 28.74
C LEU A 106 -16.55 12.05 30.00
N THR A 107 -17.52 11.14 29.95
CA THR A 107 -17.68 10.09 30.95
C THR A 107 -16.67 8.96 30.75
N ASP A 108 -16.45 8.15 31.78
CA ASP A 108 -15.56 6.98 31.70
C ASP A 108 -16.03 5.98 30.61
N ASP A 109 -17.33 5.81 30.44
CA ASP A 109 -17.90 4.93 29.41
C ASP A 109 -17.67 5.48 28.00
N GLU A 110 -17.80 6.79 27.78
CA GLU A 110 -17.50 7.44 26.50
C GLU A 110 -16.00 7.33 26.18
N THR A 111 -15.14 7.60 27.14
CA THR A 111 -13.69 7.46 27.00
C THR A 111 -13.31 6.03 26.65
N LYS A 112 -13.88 5.04 27.35
CA LYS A 112 -13.65 3.63 27.06
C LYS A 112 -14.15 3.22 25.69
N ALA A 113 -15.30 3.71 25.25
CA ALA A 113 -15.81 3.46 23.91
C ALA A 113 -14.89 4.03 22.83
N ILE A 114 -14.36 5.25 23.00
CA ILE A 114 -13.43 5.88 22.07
C ILE A 114 -12.11 5.08 21.97
N LEU A 115 -11.61 4.58 23.08
CA LEU A 115 -10.34 3.83 23.17
C LEU A 115 -10.50 2.32 22.99
N THR A 116 -11.65 1.85 22.52
CA THR A 116 -11.85 0.43 22.21
C THR A 116 -11.52 0.17 20.75
N PHE A 117 -10.54 -0.70 20.51
CA PHE A 117 -10.09 -1.14 19.19
C PHE A 117 -10.45 -2.59 18.96
N ALA A 118 -10.96 -2.90 17.76
CA ALA A 118 -11.24 -4.26 17.34
C ALA A 118 -10.25 -4.68 16.24
N VAL A 119 -9.55 -5.77 16.44
CA VAL A 119 -8.68 -6.38 15.42
C VAL A 119 -9.41 -7.57 14.82
N ILE A 120 -9.64 -7.52 13.50
CA ILE A 120 -10.37 -8.55 12.76
C ILE A 120 -9.37 -9.39 11.97
N GLY A 121 -9.25 -10.65 12.34
CA GLY A 121 -8.35 -11.61 11.73
C GLY A 121 -7.25 -12.09 12.65
N ALA A 122 -7.14 -13.42 12.80
CA ALA A 122 -6.19 -14.10 13.67
C ALA A 122 -4.95 -14.61 12.91
N GLY A 123 -4.64 -14.04 11.76
CA GLY A 123 -3.38 -14.30 11.05
C GLY A 123 -2.18 -13.64 11.77
N PRO A 124 -0.93 -13.92 11.32
CA PRO A 124 0.27 -13.38 11.95
C PRO A 124 0.21 -11.85 12.11
N THR A 125 -0.19 -11.13 11.07
CA THR A 125 -0.31 -9.66 11.08
C THR A 125 -1.29 -9.15 12.14
N GLY A 126 -2.47 -9.78 12.26
CA GLY A 126 -3.46 -9.37 13.26
C GLY A 126 -3.00 -9.63 14.69
N VAL A 127 -2.35 -10.77 14.93
CA VAL A 127 -1.79 -11.13 16.25
C VAL A 127 -0.64 -10.20 16.63
N GLU A 128 0.26 -9.88 15.70
CA GLU A 128 1.38 -8.97 15.94
C GLU A 128 0.89 -7.53 16.21
N PHE A 129 -0.13 -7.09 15.47
CA PHE A 129 -0.71 -5.76 15.67
C PHE A 129 -1.44 -5.61 17.02
N ALA A 130 -2.07 -6.67 17.52
CA ALA A 130 -2.81 -6.67 18.78
C ALA A 130 -1.90 -6.77 20.03
N ARG A 131 -0.62 -7.05 19.88
CA ARG A 131 0.37 -7.22 20.94
C ARG A 131 0.92 -5.89 21.45
#